data_b98ab04118e89acb68a1695f5e328511
#
_entry.id   b98ab04118e89acb68a1695f5e328511
#
_cell.length_a   1.000
_cell.length_b   1.000
_cell.length_c   1.000
_cell.angle_alpha   90.00
_cell.angle_beta   90.00
_cell.angle_gamma   90.00
#
_symmetry.space_group_name_H-M   'P 1'
#
loop_
_entity.id
_entity.type
_entity.pdbx_description
1 polymer ?
#
loop_
_entity_poly.entity_id
_entity_poly.type
_entity_poly.pdbx_seq_one_letter_code
_entity_poly.pdbx_strand_id
1 'polypeptide(L)'
;FGDVYIRFEPQSESEEMIFADETVGGCVPKNFIPSVEKGLRNCVGKGVLAGYPVVFLKATLYFGSYHPVDSSDMAFQTAAGIAYKEGLPTAGPTLLEPIGELKVFIPDANMGDVIGDLNKRRGRVMGMNPDPDNRGWQIVEAEVPMGEMSSYAIDLRSMTQGRGSYSLKFVRYEEVPQINQAKIIEDAKKADEE
;
A
#
# COMPACT_ATOMS: atom_id res chain seq x y z
N PHE A 1 10.17 -5.60 -31.96
CA PHE A 1 8.90 -4.86 -32.04
C PHE A 1 7.86 -5.47 -31.08
N GLY A 2 7.16 -4.65 -30.35
CA GLY A 2 6.02 -5.02 -29.51
C GLY A 2 5.13 -3.80 -29.34
N ASP A 3 3.82 -4.01 -29.44
CA ASP A 3 2.81 -2.97 -29.27
C ASP A 3 1.66 -3.55 -28.44
N VAL A 4 1.32 -2.86 -27.34
CA VAL A 4 0.33 -3.32 -26.37
C VAL A 4 -0.59 -2.18 -25.96
N TYR A 5 -1.86 -2.52 -25.77
CA TYR A 5 -2.89 -1.65 -25.22
C TYR A 5 -3.40 -2.27 -23.93
N ILE A 6 -3.14 -1.61 -22.83
CA ILE A 6 -3.43 -2.13 -21.48
C ILE A 6 -4.37 -1.16 -20.77
N ARG A 7 -5.39 -1.72 -20.13
CA ARG A 7 -6.28 -1.00 -19.24
C ARG A 7 -5.88 -1.28 -17.80
N PHE A 8 -5.66 -0.22 -17.03
CA PHE A 8 -5.37 -0.29 -15.61
C PHE A 8 -6.58 0.11 -14.81
N GLU A 9 -7.02 -0.76 -13.91
CA GLU A 9 -8.20 -0.58 -13.07
C GLU A 9 -7.90 -0.97 -11.62
N PRO A 10 -8.56 -0.35 -10.63
CA PRO A 10 -8.50 -0.85 -9.26
C PRO A 10 -9.30 -2.14 -9.15
N GLN A 11 -8.87 -3.00 -8.22
CA GLN A 11 -9.61 -4.20 -7.83
C GLN A 11 -9.45 -4.44 -6.33
N SER A 12 -10.38 -5.16 -5.71
CA SER A 12 -10.41 -5.46 -4.29
C SER A 12 -10.28 -6.94 -3.95
N GLU A 13 -10.06 -7.79 -4.94
CA GLU A 13 -10.02 -9.25 -4.78
C GLU A 13 -8.67 -9.73 -4.25
N SER A 14 -7.59 -9.06 -4.61
CA SER A 14 -6.23 -9.44 -4.23
C SER A 14 -5.32 -8.22 -4.10
N GLU A 15 -4.40 -8.24 -3.12
CA GLU A 15 -3.31 -7.27 -3.05
C GLU A 15 -2.38 -7.38 -4.26
N GLU A 16 -2.13 -8.59 -4.74
CA GLU A 16 -1.32 -8.81 -5.93
C GLU A 16 -2.05 -8.37 -7.20
N MET A 17 -1.27 -7.92 -8.20
CA MET A 17 -1.81 -7.56 -9.50
C MET A 17 -2.54 -8.73 -10.13
N ILE A 18 -3.76 -8.48 -10.60
CA ILE A 18 -4.53 -9.39 -11.45
C ILE A 18 -4.24 -9.02 -12.90
N PHE A 19 -3.80 -10.00 -13.68
CA PHE A 19 -3.62 -9.86 -15.12
C PHE A 19 -4.74 -10.57 -15.86
N ALA A 20 -5.30 -9.89 -16.87
CA ALA A 20 -6.34 -10.46 -17.74
C ALA A 20 -5.96 -10.25 -19.21
N ASP A 21 -6.32 -11.21 -20.04
CA ASP A 21 -6.19 -11.16 -21.48
C ASP A 21 -7.58 -11.13 -22.13
N GLU A 22 -7.89 -10.02 -22.78
CA GLU A 22 -9.11 -9.82 -23.57
C GLU A 22 -8.81 -9.67 -25.06
N THR A 23 -7.61 -10.06 -25.53
CA THR A 23 -7.24 -9.96 -26.94
C THR A 23 -8.09 -10.90 -27.80
N VAL A 24 -8.42 -10.44 -28.99
CA VAL A 24 -9.18 -11.21 -29.98
C VAL A 24 -8.44 -11.27 -31.29
N GLY A 25 -8.73 -12.32 -32.09
CA GLY A 25 -8.19 -12.45 -33.45
C GLY A 25 -6.69 -12.68 -33.55
N GLY A 26 -6.01 -12.97 -32.44
CA GLY A 26 -4.55 -13.22 -32.44
C GLY A 26 -3.71 -11.96 -32.71
N CYS A 27 -4.23 -10.76 -32.39
CA CYS A 27 -3.51 -9.50 -32.56
C CYS A 27 -2.21 -9.46 -31.76
N VAL A 28 -2.17 -10.13 -30.61
CA VAL A 28 -0.95 -10.51 -29.90
C VAL A 28 -0.87 -12.03 -29.88
N PRO A 29 0.19 -12.64 -30.42
CA PRO A 29 0.37 -14.08 -30.38
C PRO A 29 0.38 -14.62 -28.94
N LYS A 30 -0.26 -15.76 -28.72
CA LYS A 30 -0.42 -16.36 -27.39
C LYS A 30 0.88 -16.59 -26.64
N ASN A 31 1.97 -16.84 -27.34
CA ASN A 31 3.30 -17.03 -26.75
C ASN A 31 3.88 -15.73 -26.17
N PHE A 32 3.44 -14.55 -26.60
CA PHE A 32 3.90 -13.25 -26.11
C PHE A 32 3.03 -12.68 -24.98
N ILE A 33 1.83 -13.21 -24.75
CA ILE A 33 0.96 -12.75 -23.66
C ILE A 33 1.62 -12.94 -22.28
N PRO A 34 2.27 -14.08 -21.96
CA PRO A 34 3.04 -14.22 -20.71
C PRO A 34 4.18 -13.21 -20.59
N SER A 35 4.76 -12.76 -21.70
CA SER A 35 5.81 -11.74 -21.70
C SER A 35 5.28 -10.37 -21.29
N VAL A 36 4.08 -10.02 -21.74
CA VAL A 36 3.38 -8.78 -21.31
C VAL A 36 3.11 -8.83 -19.80
N GLU A 37 2.55 -9.92 -19.31
CA GLU A 37 2.30 -10.11 -17.87
C GLU A 37 3.59 -10.00 -17.05
N LYS A 38 4.66 -10.66 -17.47
CA LYS A 38 5.98 -10.60 -16.82
C LYS A 38 6.54 -9.19 -16.80
N GLY A 39 6.42 -8.45 -17.88
CA GLY A 39 6.83 -7.04 -17.97
C GLY A 39 6.10 -6.16 -16.96
N LEU A 40 4.80 -6.35 -16.80
CA LEU A 40 4.00 -5.63 -15.81
C LEU A 40 4.37 -6.03 -14.38
N ARG A 41 4.54 -7.33 -14.09
CA ARG A 41 4.92 -7.80 -12.75
C ARG A 41 6.29 -7.30 -12.31
N ASN A 42 7.21 -7.11 -13.23
CA ASN A 42 8.51 -6.50 -12.95
C ASN A 42 8.40 -5.01 -12.58
N CYS A 43 7.34 -4.33 -13.00
CA CYS A 43 7.13 -2.91 -12.77
C CYS A 43 6.36 -2.62 -11.45
N VAL A 44 5.42 -3.47 -11.03
CA VAL A 44 4.53 -3.19 -9.89
C VAL A 44 5.24 -3.12 -8.54
N GLY A 45 6.47 -3.58 -8.45
CA GLY A 45 7.30 -3.41 -7.26
C GLY A 45 7.68 -1.96 -6.97
N LYS A 46 7.61 -1.08 -7.98
CA LYS A 46 7.91 0.35 -7.85
C LYS A 46 6.77 1.20 -8.43
N GLY A 47 5.99 1.81 -7.55
CA GLY A 47 4.90 2.71 -7.92
C GLY A 47 5.38 4.05 -8.44
N VAL A 48 4.50 4.75 -9.15
CA VAL A 48 4.80 6.00 -9.86
C VAL A 48 4.77 7.24 -8.98
N LEU A 49 4.18 7.19 -7.77
CA LEU A 49 4.09 8.34 -6.86
C LEU A 49 5.33 8.49 -5.97
N ALA A 50 5.67 7.45 -5.22
CA ALA A 50 6.72 7.50 -4.20
C ALA A 50 7.58 6.22 -4.16
N GLY A 51 7.50 5.37 -5.18
CA GLY A 51 8.29 4.16 -5.31
C GLY A 51 7.82 2.96 -4.46
N TYR A 52 6.74 3.09 -3.71
CA TYR A 52 6.15 1.96 -2.98
C TYR A 52 5.50 0.95 -3.93
N PRO A 53 5.45 -0.34 -3.57
CA PRO A 53 4.78 -1.35 -4.38
C PRO A 53 3.33 -0.99 -4.69
N VAL A 54 2.90 -1.27 -5.91
CA VAL A 54 1.50 -1.09 -6.32
C VAL A 54 0.70 -2.32 -5.90
N VAL A 55 -0.42 -2.08 -5.25
CA VAL A 55 -1.35 -3.12 -4.79
C VAL A 55 -2.76 -2.85 -5.33
N PHE A 56 -3.61 -3.87 -5.33
CA PHE A 56 -5.00 -3.78 -5.77
C PHE A 56 -5.18 -3.28 -7.20
N LEU A 57 -4.27 -3.68 -8.09
CA LEU A 57 -4.28 -3.34 -9.51
C LEU A 57 -4.78 -4.51 -10.34
N LYS A 58 -5.64 -4.22 -11.31
CA LYS A 58 -5.97 -5.10 -12.43
C LYS A 58 -5.44 -4.50 -13.72
N ALA A 59 -4.64 -5.27 -14.44
CA ALA A 59 -4.13 -4.91 -15.75
C ALA A 59 -4.73 -5.85 -16.80
N THR A 60 -5.41 -5.28 -17.80
CA THR A 60 -6.05 -6.02 -18.87
C THR A 60 -5.41 -5.67 -20.19
N LEU A 61 -4.80 -6.66 -20.82
CA LEU A 61 -4.34 -6.56 -22.20
C LEU A 61 -5.54 -6.78 -23.13
N TYR A 62 -5.93 -5.76 -23.88
CA TYR A 62 -7.12 -5.85 -24.74
C TYR A 62 -6.84 -5.73 -26.23
N PHE A 63 -5.67 -5.19 -26.61
CA PHE A 63 -5.23 -5.10 -28.00
C PHE A 63 -3.72 -5.00 -28.08
N GLY A 64 -3.18 -5.18 -29.29
CA GLY A 64 -1.77 -5.02 -29.59
C GLY A 64 -1.48 -5.37 -31.02
N SER A 65 -0.22 -5.29 -31.38
CA SER A 65 0.27 -5.76 -32.67
C SER A 65 1.66 -6.37 -32.55
N TYR A 66 2.03 -7.16 -33.51
CA TYR A 66 3.33 -7.83 -33.60
C TYR A 66 3.89 -7.76 -35.01
N HIS A 67 5.19 -7.96 -35.09
CA HIS A 67 5.87 -8.09 -36.39
C HIS A 67 6.40 -9.53 -36.51
N PRO A 68 6.15 -10.25 -37.63
CA PRO A 68 6.50 -11.66 -37.76
C PRO A 68 7.99 -11.99 -37.61
N VAL A 69 8.86 -11.02 -37.84
CA VAL A 69 10.32 -11.20 -37.80
C VAL A 69 10.97 -10.49 -36.60
N ASP A 70 10.47 -9.29 -36.22
CA ASP A 70 11.14 -8.40 -35.28
C ASP A 70 10.53 -8.43 -33.88
N SER A 71 9.47 -9.20 -33.64
CA SER A 71 8.87 -9.36 -32.31
C SER A 71 9.64 -10.38 -31.48
N SER A 72 9.72 -10.12 -30.17
CA SER A 72 10.39 -10.98 -29.18
C SER A 72 9.73 -10.85 -27.81
N ASP A 73 10.01 -11.79 -26.93
CA ASP A 73 9.58 -11.74 -25.52
C ASP A 73 10.05 -10.45 -24.83
N MET A 74 11.30 -10.06 -25.08
CA MET A 74 11.87 -8.84 -24.52
C MET A 74 11.17 -7.59 -25.04
N ALA A 75 10.81 -7.56 -26.32
CA ALA A 75 10.10 -6.42 -26.92
C ALA A 75 8.72 -6.23 -26.26
N PHE A 76 7.98 -7.30 -26.00
CA PHE A 76 6.70 -7.24 -25.30
C PHE A 76 6.82 -6.92 -23.81
N GLN A 77 7.86 -7.42 -23.12
CA GLN A 77 8.15 -7.00 -21.75
C GLN A 77 8.44 -5.50 -21.68
N THR A 78 9.24 -4.99 -22.60
CA THR A 78 9.57 -3.55 -22.68
C THR A 78 8.33 -2.71 -23.01
N ALA A 79 7.51 -3.13 -23.96
CA ALA A 79 6.26 -2.45 -24.32
C ALA A 79 5.30 -2.38 -23.12
N ALA A 80 5.16 -3.47 -22.35
CA ALA A 80 4.37 -3.51 -21.13
C ALA A 80 4.90 -2.53 -20.06
N GLY A 81 6.22 -2.45 -19.89
CA GLY A 81 6.85 -1.52 -18.98
C GLY A 81 6.63 -0.06 -19.36
N ILE A 82 6.67 0.27 -20.65
CA ILE A 82 6.34 1.61 -21.16
C ILE A 82 4.87 1.93 -20.91
N ALA A 83 3.96 1.01 -21.22
CA ALA A 83 2.53 1.17 -20.98
C ALA A 83 2.23 1.43 -19.49
N TYR A 84 2.90 0.72 -18.59
CA TYR A 84 2.81 0.94 -17.16
C TYR A 84 3.25 2.35 -16.74
N LYS A 85 4.43 2.78 -17.17
CA LYS A 85 4.99 4.09 -16.82
C LYS A 85 4.17 5.27 -17.36
N GLU A 86 3.55 5.12 -18.52
CA GLU A 86 2.75 6.16 -19.14
C GLU A 86 1.28 6.13 -18.68
N GLY A 87 0.71 4.94 -18.50
CA GLY A 87 -0.70 4.76 -18.19
C GLY A 87 -1.03 4.91 -16.70
N LEU A 88 -0.20 4.39 -15.80
CA LEU A 88 -0.50 4.38 -14.37
C LEU A 88 -0.63 5.79 -13.76
N PRO A 89 0.20 6.79 -14.11
CA PRO A 89 0.01 8.15 -13.60
C PRO A 89 -1.34 8.77 -13.95
N THR A 90 -1.93 8.37 -15.08
CA THR A 90 -3.24 8.88 -15.53
C THR A 90 -4.43 8.12 -14.92
N ALA A 91 -4.18 6.99 -14.29
CA ALA A 91 -5.21 6.15 -13.66
C ALA A 91 -5.67 6.65 -12.27
N GLY A 92 -5.13 7.78 -11.79
CA GLY A 92 -5.46 8.33 -10.48
C GLY A 92 -4.84 7.53 -9.32
N PRO A 93 -3.52 7.27 -9.33
CA PRO A 93 -2.88 6.54 -8.24
C PRO A 93 -2.96 7.31 -6.93
N THR A 94 -3.08 6.58 -5.82
CA THR A 94 -3.08 7.12 -4.47
C THR A 94 -2.15 6.31 -3.58
N LEU A 95 -1.72 6.90 -2.46
CA LEU A 95 -0.94 6.19 -1.46
C LEU A 95 -1.86 5.55 -0.43
N LEU A 96 -1.57 4.30 -0.09
CA LEU A 96 -2.23 3.56 0.98
C LEU A 96 -1.29 3.42 2.17
N GLU A 97 -1.87 3.36 3.36
CA GLU A 97 -1.15 3.04 4.59
C GLU A 97 -1.83 1.88 5.32
N PRO A 98 -1.04 0.99 5.95
CA PRO A 98 -1.61 -0.06 6.77
C PRO A 98 -2.19 0.52 8.06
N ILE A 99 -3.41 0.12 8.38
CA ILE A 99 -4.10 0.45 9.63
C ILE A 99 -4.06 -0.78 10.53
N GLY A 100 -3.67 -0.57 11.78
CA GLY A 100 -3.63 -1.60 12.81
C GLY A 100 -4.67 -1.38 13.88
N GLU A 101 -5.22 -2.46 14.40
CA GLU A 101 -5.98 -2.49 15.65
C GLU A 101 -4.99 -2.51 16.81
N LEU A 102 -5.07 -1.50 17.66
CA LEU A 102 -4.25 -1.34 18.85
C LEU A 102 -5.08 -1.57 20.09
N LYS A 103 -4.56 -2.38 21.01
CA LYS A 103 -5.07 -2.51 22.39
C LYS A 103 -3.97 -2.14 23.35
N VAL A 104 -4.20 -1.15 24.20
CA VAL A 104 -3.24 -0.66 25.19
C VAL A 104 -3.76 -0.95 26.57
N PHE A 105 -2.94 -1.63 27.39
CA PHE A 105 -3.24 -1.99 28.77
C PHE A 105 -2.43 -1.08 29.70
N ILE A 106 -3.11 -0.20 30.42
CA ILE A 106 -2.46 0.86 31.20
C ILE A 106 -3.18 1.10 32.52
N PRO A 107 -2.45 1.59 33.55
CA PRO A 107 -3.10 2.12 34.76
C PRO A 107 -4.02 3.30 34.44
N ASP A 108 -5.11 3.46 35.22
CA ASP A 108 -6.08 4.55 35.04
C ASP A 108 -5.43 5.93 34.98
N ALA A 109 -4.40 6.18 35.79
CA ALA A 109 -3.70 7.45 35.83
C ALA A 109 -3.00 7.85 34.54
N ASN A 110 -2.68 6.90 33.65
CA ASN A 110 -1.96 7.14 32.40
C ASN A 110 -2.89 7.29 31.17
N MET A 111 -4.20 7.16 31.36
CA MET A 111 -5.17 7.16 30.27
C MET A 111 -5.12 8.45 29.45
N GLY A 112 -5.06 9.61 30.10
CA GLY A 112 -4.99 10.92 29.42
C GLY A 112 -3.76 11.08 28.54
N ASP A 113 -2.59 10.68 29.05
CA ASP A 113 -1.33 10.76 28.31
C ASP A 113 -1.33 9.84 27.08
N VAL A 114 -1.84 8.62 27.24
CA VAL A 114 -1.92 7.64 26.16
C VAL A 114 -2.89 8.11 25.06
N ILE A 115 -4.04 8.62 25.42
CA ILE A 115 -5.01 9.17 24.44
C ILE A 115 -4.42 10.37 23.71
N GLY A 116 -3.77 11.28 24.42
CA GLY A 116 -3.10 12.44 23.82
C GLY A 116 -1.99 12.03 22.85
N ASP A 117 -1.21 11.02 23.18
CA ASP A 117 -0.18 10.46 22.30
C ASP A 117 -0.77 9.78 21.05
N LEU A 118 -1.83 8.99 21.21
CA LEU A 118 -2.52 8.36 20.07
C LEU A 118 -3.10 9.39 19.10
N ASN A 119 -3.63 10.50 19.60
CA ASN A 119 -4.11 11.59 18.76
C ASN A 119 -2.98 12.22 17.92
N LYS A 120 -1.79 12.39 18.51
CA LYS A 120 -0.60 12.87 17.76
C LYS A 120 -0.17 11.90 16.66
N ARG A 121 -0.41 10.61 16.84
CA ARG A 121 -0.11 9.54 15.86
C ARG A 121 -1.23 9.32 14.85
N ARG A 122 -2.20 10.21 14.77
CA ARG A 122 -3.39 10.08 13.93
C ARG A 122 -4.25 8.85 14.25
N GLY A 123 -4.17 8.37 15.48
CA GLY A 123 -4.98 7.27 15.97
C GLY A 123 -6.43 7.68 16.20
N ARG A 124 -7.33 6.73 16.00
CA ARG A 124 -8.76 6.86 16.32
C ARG A 124 -9.07 5.97 17.52
N VAL A 125 -9.36 6.57 18.65
CA VAL A 125 -9.79 5.82 19.85
C VAL A 125 -11.21 5.31 19.63
N MET A 126 -11.38 3.99 19.65
CA MET A 126 -12.65 3.30 19.42
C MET A 126 -13.39 2.97 20.72
N GLY A 127 -12.66 2.80 21.81
CA GLY A 127 -13.24 2.49 23.10
C GLY A 127 -12.23 2.53 24.23
N MET A 128 -12.75 2.65 25.43
CA MET A 128 -12.01 2.62 26.69
C MET A 128 -12.84 1.87 27.69
N ASN A 129 -12.30 0.80 28.25
CA ASN A 129 -13.01 -0.03 29.22
C ASN A 129 -12.10 -0.40 30.38
N PRO A 130 -12.63 -0.51 31.60
CA PRO A 130 -11.87 -1.09 32.71
C PRO A 130 -11.37 -2.48 32.35
N ASP A 131 -10.13 -2.78 32.72
CA ASP A 131 -9.59 -4.12 32.54
C ASP A 131 -10.29 -5.08 33.53
N PRO A 132 -10.98 -6.11 33.08
CA PRO A 132 -11.71 -7.03 33.94
C PRO A 132 -10.77 -7.85 34.84
N ASP A 133 -9.53 -8.04 34.44
CA ASP A 133 -8.55 -8.87 35.12
C ASP A 133 -7.66 -8.07 36.08
N ASN A 134 -7.58 -6.73 35.92
CA ASN A 134 -6.70 -5.87 36.68
C ASN A 134 -7.43 -4.61 37.17
N ARG A 135 -7.78 -4.61 38.46
CA ARG A 135 -8.44 -3.46 39.10
C ARG A 135 -7.54 -2.21 39.05
N GLY A 136 -8.10 -1.08 38.59
CA GLY A 136 -7.38 0.19 38.45
C GLY A 136 -6.61 0.30 37.13
N TRP A 137 -6.89 -0.59 36.19
CA TRP A 137 -6.35 -0.58 34.81
C TRP A 137 -7.43 -0.37 33.79
N GLN A 138 -7.03 0.17 32.64
CA GLN A 138 -7.88 0.39 31.48
C GLN A 138 -7.32 -0.32 30.25
N ILE A 139 -8.23 -0.72 29.39
CA ILE A 139 -7.93 -1.18 28.03
C ILE A 139 -8.41 -0.09 27.07
N VAL A 140 -7.46 0.52 26.35
CA VAL A 140 -7.76 1.49 25.30
C VAL A 140 -7.69 0.76 23.96
N GLU A 141 -8.79 0.79 23.22
CA GLU A 141 -8.88 0.24 21.87
C GLU A 141 -8.86 1.36 20.85
N ALA A 142 -7.99 1.25 19.86
CA ALA A 142 -7.84 2.26 18.80
C ALA A 142 -7.47 1.63 17.48
N GLU A 143 -7.74 2.35 16.41
CA GLU A 143 -7.17 2.09 15.09
C GLU A 143 -6.11 3.14 14.80
N VAL A 144 -4.93 2.68 14.36
CA VAL A 144 -3.77 3.54 14.16
C VAL A 144 -3.07 3.25 12.84
N PRO A 145 -2.53 4.28 12.16
CA PRO A 145 -1.61 4.06 11.05
C PRO A 145 -0.34 3.37 11.57
N MET A 146 -0.03 2.18 11.05
CA MET A 146 1.09 1.40 11.57
C MET A 146 2.45 2.08 11.36
N GLY A 147 2.58 2.93 10.35
CA GLY A 147 3.79 3.73 10.12
C GLY A 147 4.09 4.74 11.22
N GLU A 148 3.09 5.17 11.99
CA GLU A 148 3.25 6.08 13.14
C GLU A 148 3.64 5.37 14.45
N MET A 149 3.76 4.05 14.43
CA MET A 149 3.94 3.23 15.62
C MET A 149 5.38 2.76 15.87
N SER A 150 6.33 3.20 15.08
CA SER A 150 7.73 2.72 15.14
C SER A 150 8.41 2.93 16.52
N SER A 151 8.11 4.02 17.21
CA SER A 151 8.67 4.35 18.54
C SER A 151 7.72 4.01 19.69
N TYR A 152 6.54 3.46 19.40
CA TYR A 152 5.47 3.38 20.40
C TYR A 152 5.83 2.57 21.65
N ALA A 153 6.57 1.48 21.49
CA ALA A 153 7.01 0.66 22.64
C ALA A 153 7.84 1.46 23.64
N ILE A 154 8.71 2.34 23.15
CA ILE A 154 9.56 3.20 23.99
C ILE A 154 8.72 4.29 24.63
N ASP A 155 7.88 4.95 23.85
CA ASP A 155 7.06 6.06 24.32
C ASP A 155 6.01 5.61 25.34
N LEU A 156 5.38 4.46 25.14
CA LEU A 156 4.45 3.87 26.09
C LEU A 156 5.13 3.54 27.43
N ARG A 157 6.32 2.95 27.40
CA ARG A 157 7.10 2.69 28.62
C ARG A 157 7.45 3.97 29.36
N SER A 158 7.81 5.01 28.63
CA SER A 158 8.11 6.32 29.20
C SER A 158 6.88 6.93 29.87
N MET A 159 5.73 6.92 29.21
CA MET A 159 4.48 7.47 29.75
C MET A 159 3.96 6.73 30.98
N THR A 160 4.23 5.43 31.08
CA THR A 160 3.65 4.55 32.09
C THR A 160 4.65 4.03 33.12
N GLN A 161 5.88 4.54 33.14
CA GLN A 161 6.99 4.06 33.97
C GLN A 161 7.22 2.54 33.85
N GLY A 162 7.14 2.06 32.61
CA GLY A 162 7.35 0.66 32.24
C GLY A 162 6.17 -0.28 32.53
N ARG A 163 5.04 0.23 33.02
CA ARG A 163 3.89 -0.60 33.39
C ARG A 163 2.95 -0.93 32.24
N GLY A 164 2.85 -0.07 31.24
CA GLY A 164 1.96 -0.26 30.10
C GLY A 164 2.45 -1.34 29.12
N SER A 165 1.51 -2.03 28.52
CA SER A 165 1.73 -2.97 27.41
C SER A 165 0.72 -2.77 26.30
N TYR A 166 1.00 -3.28 25.13
CA TYR A 166 0.08 -3.18 23.99
C TYR A 166 0.18 -4.37 23.06
N SER A 167 -0.87 -4.56 22.29
CA SER A 167 -0.88 -5.42 21.11
C SER A 167 -1.29 -4.62 19.89
N LEU A 168 -0.67 -4.89 18.75
CA LEU A 168 -0.95 -4.25 17.47
C LEU A 168 -1.12 -5.32 16.40
N LYS A 169 -2.24 -5.27 15.69
CA LYS A 169 -2.59 -6.23 14.65
C LYS A 169 -3.02 -5.49 13.39
N PHE A 170 -2.45 -5.85 12.24
CA PHE A 170 -2.88 -5.33 10.95
C PHE A 170 -4.36 -5.68 10.68
N VAL A 171 -5.11 -4.70 10.17
CA VAL A 171 -6.53 -4.85 9.83
C VAL A 171 -6.77 -4.68 8.33
N ARG A 172 -6.37 -3.53 7.79
CA ARG A 172 -6.62 -3.15 6.39
C ARG A 172 -5.71 -2.02 5.94
N TYR A 173 -5.72 -1.76 4.63
CA TYR A 173 -5.16 -0.54 4.08
C TYR A 173 -6.22 0.55 4.00
N GLU A 174 -5.84 1.79 4.22
CA GLU A 174 -6.65 2.99 3.98
C GLU A 174 -5.83 4.02 3.20
N GLU A 175 -6.53 4.89 2.48
CA GLU A 175 -5.90 5.99 1.77
C GLU A 175 -5.25 6.97 2.75
N VAL A 176 -4.00 7.33 2.47
CA VAL A 176 -3.28 8.36 3.25
C VAL A 176 -3.94 9.72 3.02
N PRO A 177 -4.18 10.54 4.06
CA PRO A 177 -4.71 11.89 3.88
C PRO A 177 -3.86 12.71 2.91
N GLN A 178 -4.49 13.52 2.06
CA GLN A 178 -3.83 14.24 0.97
C GLN A 178 -2.62 15.08 1.42
N ILE A 179 -2.73 15.73 2.57
CA ILE A 179 -1.63 16.53 3.12
C ILE A 179 -0.41 15.68 3.47
N ASN A 180 -0.63 14.46 3.96
CA ASN A 180 0.43 13.52 4.27
C ASN A 180 1.01 12.89 3.00
N GLN A 181 0.17 12.61 1.99
CA GLN A 181 0.63 12.11 0.69
C GLN A 181 1.60 13.08 0.02
N ALA A 182 1.28 14.37 0.00
CA ALA A 182 2.12 15.39 -0.59
C ALA A 182 3.54 15.40 0.01
N LYS A 183 3.62 15.28 1.33
CA LYS A 183 4.91 15.20 2.04
C LYS A 183 5.68 13.93 1.69
N ILE A 184 5.03 12.79 1.68
CA ILE A 184 5.66 11.49 1.34
C ILE A 184 6.22 11.52 -0.08
N ILE A 185 5.47 12.06 -1.04
CA ILE A 185 5.89 12.18 -2.44
C ILE A 185 7.09 13.14 -2.56
N GLU A 186 7.07 14.27 -1.85
CA GLU A 186 8.18 15.23 -1.85
C GLU A 186 9.45 14.61 -1.27
N ASP A 187 9.35 13.91 -0.14
CA ASP A 187 10.49 13.26 0.51
C ASP A 187 11.07 12.15 -0.37
N ALA A 188 10.22 11.39 -1.08
CA ALA A 188 10.66 10.37 -2.02
C ALA A 188 11.42 10.97 -3.21
N LYS A 189 10.97 12.10 -3.76
CA LYS A 189 11.68 12.80 -4.84
C LYS A 189 13.06 13.28 -4.42
N LYS A 190 13.21 13.79 -3.19
CA LYS A 190 14.51 14.22 -2.66
C LYS A 190 15.47 13.06 -2.50
N ALA A 191 14.97 11.90 -2.07
CA ALA A 191 15.79 10.69 -1.92
C ALA A 191 16.26 10.10 -3.27
N ASP A 192 15.50 10.30 -4.35
CA ASP A 192 15.90 9.87 -5.70
C ASP A 192 16.93 10.81 -6.35
N GLU A 193 17.13 12.03 -5.82
CA GLU A 193 18.08 13.03 -6.32
C GLU A 193 19.46 12.96 -5.63
N GLU A 194 19.60 12.24 -4.52
CA GLU A 194 20.84 11.98 -3.78
C GLU A 194 21.53 10.68 -4.25
#